data_7f7588ce8695abee5a4d56f7d0b08386
#
_entry.id   7f7588ce8695abee5a4d56f7d0b08386
#
_cell.length_a   1.000
_cell.length_b   1.000
_cell.length_c   1.000
_cell.angle_alpha   90.00
_cell.angle_beta   90.00
_cell.angle_gamma   90.00
#
_symmetry.space_group_name_H-M   'P 1'
#
loop_
_entity.id
_entity.type
_entity.pdbx_description
1 polymer ?
#
loop_
_entity_poly.entity_id
_entity_poly.type
_entity_poly.pdbx_seq_one_letter_code
_entity_poly.pdbx_strand_id
1 'polypeptide(L)'
;MKAVRVCRWLVIAAFFAAFSAADANVVRWAPDFAWLKSGNNRATLKSLRGQPVVLVVAPSPRYGKFRKQAKELQKTYQLLGNDKAVMVAAFTQEPGVIRSNIPFVLAANPQAVAQSYGVTGDFAIFVIGRDGNLDEISDRVLAGQRVLDIINNSFVAQRDNRRAE
;
A
#
# COMPACT_ATOMS: atom_id res chain seq x y z
N MET A 1 44.65 66.70 16.07
CA MET A 1 44.27 65.91 14.90
C MET A 1 43.87 64.53 15.40
N LYS A 2 42.60 64.30 15.53
CA LYS A 2 42.00 62.99 16.02
C LYS A 2 41.23 62.37 14.92
N ALA A 3 41.70 61.22 14.42
CA ALA A 3 41.05 60.43 13.37
C ALA A 3 39.88 59.66 14.00
N VAL A 4 38.66 59.89 13.51
CA VAL A 4 37.48 59.21 13.88
C VAL A 4 37.38 57.90 13.01
N ARG A 5 37.55 56.77 13.64
CA ARG A 5 37.26 55.44 12.99
C ARG A 5 35.80 55.18 13.01
N VAL A 6 35.18 55.25 11.83
CA VAL A 6 33.79 54.80 11.62
C VAL A 6 33.79 53.28 11.46
N CYS A 7 33.29 52.61 12.47
CA CYS A 7 33.08 51.16 12.46
C CYS A 7 31.79 50.84 11.68
N ARG A 8 31.97 50.37 10.43
CA ARG A 8 30.82 49.92 9.60
C ARG A 8 30.40 48.53 10.08
N TRP A 9 29.30 48.45 10.78
CA TRP A 9 28.62 47.19 11.09
C TRP A 9 27.91 46.71 9.82
N LEU A 10 28.46 45.68 9.20
CA LEU A 10 27.79 44.92 8.14
C LEU A 10 26.75 43.99 8.80
N VAL A 11 25.50 44.38 8.76
CA VAL A 11 24.38 43.51 9.11
C VAL A 11 24.20 42.54 7.96
N ILE A 12 24.67 41.32 8.12
CA ILE A 12 24.37 40.20 7.23
C ILE A 12 22.99 39.69 7.62
N ALA A 13 21.96 40.12 6.90
CA ALA A 13 20.64 39.53 6.97
C ALA A 13 20.70 38.14 6.35
N ALA A 14 20.79 37.11 7.18
CA ALA A 14 20.63 35.73 6.77
C ALA A 14 19.15 35.51 6.39
N PHE A 15 18.86 35.49 5.12
CA PHE A 15 17.58 35.07 4.57
C PHE A 15 17.48 33.54 4.75
N PHE A 16 16.90 33.09 5.85
CA PHE A 16 16.44 31.71 6.00
C PHE A 16 15.25 31.53 5.05
N ALA A 17 15.54 31.08 3.83
CA ALA A 17 14.53 30.53 2.96
C ALA A 17 14.04 29.22 3.61
N ALA A 18 12.89 29.29 4.30
CA ALA A 18 12.16 28.11 4.72
C ALA A 18 11.72 27.38 3.44
N PHE A 19 12.50 26.38 3.05
CA PHE A 19 12.02 25.37 2.09
C PHE A 19 10.91 24.60 2.80
N SER A 20 9.66 25.02 2.57
CA SER A 20 8.52 24.15 2.79
C SER A 20 8.69 22.98 1.82
N ALA A 21 9.13 21.83 2.32
CA ALA A 21 8.99 20.58 1.60
C ALA A 21 7.49 20.38 1.41
N ALA A 22 6.97 20.75 0.25
CA ALA A 22 5.68 20.30 -0.18
C ALA A 22 5.82 18.77 -0.28
N ASP A 23 5.14 18.04 0.61
CA ASP A 23 4.93 16.61 0.46
C ASP A 23 4.16 16.42 -0.84
N ALA A 24 4.90 16.33 -1.94
CA ALA A 24 4.34 15.87 -3.19
C ALA A 24 3.85 14.45 -2.91
N ASN A 25 2.55 14.26 -2.87
CA ASN A 25 1.92 12.94 -2.89
C ASN A 25 2.45 12.23 -4.13
N VAL A 26 3.55 11.49 -3.97
CA VAL A 26 4.13 10.69 -5.04
C VAL A 26 3.15 9.55 -5.29
N VAL A 27 2.31 9.73 -6.29
CA VAL A 27 1.40 8.70 -6.78
C VAL A 27 2.27 7.53 -7.25
N ARG A 28 2.29 6.45 -6.49
CA ARG A 28 3.03 5.23 -6.84
C ARG A 28 2.06 4.24 -7.48
N TRP A 29 2.29 3.93 -8.74
CA TRP A 29 1.59 2.83 -9.40
C TRP A 29 2.04 1.49 -8.79
N ALA A 30 1.08 0.63 -8.47
CA ALA A 30 1.38 -0.72 -8.03
C ALA A 30 2.01 -1.51 -9.19
N PRO A 31 3.18 -2.17 -8.98
CA PRO A 31 3.77 -3.07 -9.96
C PRO A 31 2.79 -4.18 -10.35
N ASP A 32 2.70 -4.48 -11.64
CA ASP A 32 1.80 -5.53 -12.13
C ASP A 32 2.30 -6.91 -11.71
N PHE A 33 1.38 -7.80 -11.36
CA PHE A 33 1.65 -9.19 -11.07
C PHE A 33 0.50 -10.07 -11.53
N ALA A 34 0.77 -11.37 -11.68
CA ALA A 34 -0.21 -12.32 -12.16
C ALA A 34 -0.55 -13.38 -11.10
N TRP A 35 -1.72 -13.98 -11.23
CA TRP A 35 -2.15 -15.20 -10.53
C TRP A 35 -2.87 -16.13 -11.49
N LEU A 36 -3.02 -17.39 -11.07
CA LEU A 36 -3.76 -18.38 -11.83
C LEU A 36 -5.23 -18.34 -11.43
N LYS A 37 -6.12 -18.14 -12.40
CA LYS A 37 -7.55 -18.39 -12.28
C LYS A 37 -7.86 -19.87 -12.58
N SER A 38 -9.07 -20.30 -12.21
CA SER A 38 -9.59 -21.62 -12.63
C SER A 38 -9.48 -21.79 -14.14
N GLY A 39 -8.99 -22.96 -14.62
CA GLY A 39 -8.85 -23.24 -16.05
C GLY A 39 -7.53 -22.73 -16.68
N ASN A 40 -6.46 -22.55 -15.90
CA ASN A 40 -5.14 -22.16 -16.37
C ASN A 40 -5.03 -20.77 -17.02
N ASN A 41 -6.09 -19.96 -16.91
CA ASN A 41 -6.07 -18.57 -17.36
C ASN A 41 -5.31 -17.70 -16.36
N ARG A 42 -4.39 -16.88 -16.88
CA ARG A 42 -3.69 -15.87 -16.07
C ARG A 42 -4.54 -14.62 -15.94
N ALA A 43 -4.71 -14.14 -14.72
CA ALA A 43 -5.21 -12.80 -14.46
C ALA A 43 -4.06 -11.93 -13.93
N THR A 44 -4.14 -10.63 -14.13
CA THR A 44 -3.11 -9.67 -13.68
C THR A 44 -3.75 -8.58 -12.85
N LEU A 45 -2.94 -7.86 -12.06
CA LEU A 45 -3.40 -6.72 -11.28
C LEU A 45 -4.14 -5.70 -12.18
N LYS A 46 -3.64 -5.48 -13.40
CA LYS A 46 -4.30 -4.59 -14.37
C LYS A 46 -5.73 -5.00 -14.71
N SER A 47 -6.04 -6.30 -14.67
CA SER A 47 -7.40 -6.80 -14.92
C SER A 47 -8.37 -6.52 -13.77
N LEU A 48 -7.88 -6.08 -12.60
CA LEU A 48 -8.67 -5.70 -11.42
C LEU A 48 -8.88 -4.19 -11.30
N ARG A 49 -8.59 -3.41 -12.35
CA ARG A 49 -8.88 -1.98 -12.31
C ARG A 49 -10.35 -1.73 -11.99
N GLY A 50 -10.60 -0.80 -11.07
CA GLY A 50 -11.92 -0.55 -10.50
C GLY A 50 -12.23 -1.35 -9.24
N GLN A 51 -11.34 -2.26 -8.83
CA GLN A 51 -11.45 -3.02 -7.59
C GLN A 51 -10.22 -2.76 -6.73
N PRO A 52 -10.38 -2.47 -5.43
CA PRO A 52 -9.23 -2.36 -4.54
C PRO A 52 -8.62 -3.74 -4.31
N VAL A 53 -7.30 -3.76 -4.10
CA VAL A 53 -6.56 -5.00 -3.86
C VAL A 53 -5.77 -4.90 -2.57
N VAL A 54 -5.87 -5.91 -1.73
CA VAL A 54 -5.03 -6.06 -0.54
C VAL A 54 -4.04 -7.19 -0.79
N LEU A 55 -2.78 -6.82 -1.02
CA LEU A 55 -1.69 -7.78 -1.24
C LEU A 55 -0.93 -7.98 0.06
N VAL A 56 -0.80 -9.24 0.48
CA VAL A 56 0.00 -9.63 1.65
C VAL A 56 1.16 -10.51 1.21
N VAL A 57 2.38 -10.04 1.47
CA VAL A 57 3.61 -10.80 1.22
C VAL A 57 4.09 -11.39 2.54
N ALA A 58 4.40 -12.69 2.54
CA ALA A 58 4.88 -13.40 3.73
C ALA A 58 5.70 -14.64 3.32
N PRO A 59 6.52 -15.23 4.23
CA PRO A 59 7.27 -16.46 3.93
C PRO A 59 6.36 -17.65 3.65
N SER A 60 5.28 -17.81 4.43
CA SER A 60 4.38 -18.95 4.32
C SER A 60 2.98 -18.63 4.88
N PRO A 61 1.96 -19.45 4.57
CA PRO A 61 0.62 -19.32 5.18
C PRO A 61 0.61 -19.52 6.69
N ARG A 62 1.62 -20.17 7.25
CA ARG A 62 1.77 -20.42 8.69
C ARG A 62 2.44 -19.27 9.43
N TYR A 63 3.02 -18.31 8.73
CA TYR A 63 3.72 -17.19 9.32
C TYR A 63 2.82 -16.35 10.24
N GLY A 64 3.33 -16.02 11.43
CA GLY A 64 2.53 -15.43 12.51
C GLY A 64 1.87 -14.10 12.13
N LYS A 65 2.60 -13.20 11.43
CA LYS A 65 2.05 -11.92 10.99
C LYS A 65 0.99 -12.12 9.89
N PHE A 66 1.19 -13.08 8.95
CA PHE A 66 0.18 -13.39 7.94
C PHE A 66 -1.13 -13.86 8.58
N ARG A 67 -1.04 -14.80 9.53
CA ARG A 67 -2.23 -15.30 10.23
C ARG A 67 -2.96 -14.21 11.02
N LYS A 68 -2.21 -13.30 11.65
CA LYS A 68 -2.80 -12.14 12.35
C LYS A 68 -3.49 -11.22 11.34
N GLN A 69 -2.84 -10.92 10.22
CA GLN A 69 -3.41 -10.07 9.18
C GLN A 69 -4.68 -10.68 8.57
N ALA A 70 -4.68 -11.97 8.28
CA ALA A 70 -5.88 -12.67 7.77
C ALA A 70 -7.06 -12.56 8.76
N LYS A 71 -6.80 -12.68 10.08
CA LYS A 71 -7.82 -12.48 11.11
C LYS A 71 -8.34 -11.05 11.17
N GLU A 72 -7.46 -10.06 11.02
CA GLU A 72 -7.89 -8.65 10.98
C GLU A 72 -8.76 -8.36 9.76
N LEU A 73 -8.38 -8.83 8.58
CA LEU A 73 -9.18 -8.69 7.37
C LEU A 73 -10.53 -9.42 7.47
N GLN A 74 -10.58 -10.56 8.16
CA GLN A 74 -11.81 -11.31 8.38
C GLN A 74 -12.86 -10.51 9.17
N LYS A 75 -12.44 -9.68 10.11
CA LYS A 75 -13.35 -8.84 10.92
C LYS A 75 -14.16 -7.86 10.07
N THR A 76 -13.58 -7.37 8.99
CA THR A 76 -14.17 -6.36 8.08
C THR A 76 -14.49 -6.91 6.70
N TYR A 77 -14.40 -8.24 6.52
CA TYR A 77 -14.49 -8.87 5.20
C TYR A 77 -15.80 -8.57 4.47
N GLN A 78 -16.94 -8.53 5.18
CA GLN A 78 -18.22 -8.20 4.55
C GLN A 78 -18.21 -6.80 3.94
N LEU A 79 -17.64 -5.81 4.64
CA LEU A 79 -17.52 -4.44 4.15
C LEU A 79 -16.53 -4.36 2.99
N LEU A 80 -15.37 -5.01 3.11
CA LEU A 80 -14.40 -5.12 2.02
C LEU A 80 -14.98 -5.83 0.78
N GLY A 81 -15.88 -6.81 0.99
CA GLY A 81 -16.60 -7.50 -0.06
C GLY A 81 -17.60 -6.59 -0.79
N ASN A 82 -18.28 -5.67 -0.09
CA ASN A 82 -19.13 -4.65 -0.69
C ASN A 82 -18.34 -3.75 -1.65
N ASP A 83 -17.09 -3.43 -1.28
CA ASP A 83 -16.16 -2.66 -2.11
C ASP A 83 -15.51 -3.50 -3.22
N LYS A 84 -15.87 -4.79 -3.33
CA LYS A 84 -15.28 -5.77 -4.26
C LYS A 84 -13.77 -5.92 -4.09
N ALA A 85 -13.27 -5.74 -2.88
CA ALA A 85 -11.84 -5.86 -2.58
C ALA A 85 -11.34 -7.29 -2.81
N VAL A 86 -10.20 -7.43 -3.49
CA VAL A 86 -9.57 -8.72 -3.78
C VAL A 86 -8.39 -8.91 -2.84
N MET A 87 -8.40 -10.05 -2.11
CA MET A 87 -7.30 -10.43 -1.22
C MET A 87 -6.31 -11.29 -1.97
N VAL A 88 -5.05 -10.86 -2.01
CA VAL A 88 -3.96 -11.59 -2.67
C VAL A 88 -2.88 -11.92 -1.65
N ALA A 89 -2.35 -13.14 -1.72
CA ALA A 89 -1.22 -13.57 -0.92
C ALA A 89 -0.04 -13.98 -1.82
N ALA A 90 1.16 -13.56 -1.45
CA ALA A 90 2.41 -13.95 -2.07
C ALA A 90 3.33 -14.60 -1.02
N PHE A 91 3.51 -15.93 -1.11
CA PHE A 91 4.36 -16.69 -0.18
C PHE A 91 5.73 -16.95 -0.80
N THR A 92 6.75 -16.31 -0.22
CA THR A 92 8.09 -16.27 -0.81
C THR A 92 8.95 -17.51 -0.54
N GLN A 93 8.62 -18.31 0.48
CA GLN A 93 9.42 -19.49 0.85
C GLN A 93 8.63 -20.79 0.68
N GLU A 94 7.51 -20.91 1.40
CA GLU A 94 6.72 -22.12 1.41
C GLU A 94 5.31 -21.87 0.90
N PRO A 95 4.90 -22.43 -0.24
CA PRO A 95 3.51 -22.46 -0.65
C PRO A 95 2.69 -23.34 0.31
N GLY A 96 1.40 -23.12 0.37
CA GLY A 96 0.54 -23.95 1.20
C GLY A 96 -0.90 -23.48 1.26
N VAL A 97 -1.71 -24.24 1.97
CA VAL A 97 -3.13 -23.96 2.14
C VAL A 97 -3.33 -22.85 3.17
N ILE A 98 -4.06 -21.82 2.77
CA ILE A 98 -4.48 -20.73 3.65
C ILE A 98 -5.69 -21.21 4.45
N ARG A 99 -5.54 -21.31 5.77
CA ARG A 99 -6.65 -21.59 6.68
C ARG A 99 -7.32 -20.27 7.07
N SER A 100 -8.25 -19.83 6.25
CA SER A 100 -8.98 -18.57 6.46
C SER A 100 -10.39 -18.71 5.91
N ASN A 101 -11.36 -18.02 6.53
CA ASN A 101 -12.74 -17.96 6.05
C ASN A 101 -12.94 -16.90 4.95
N ILE A 102 -11.88 -16.17 4.59
CA ILE A 102 -11.89 -15.23 3.48
C ILE A 102 -11.09 -15.82 2.31
N PRO A 103 -11.54 -15.63 1.07
CA PRO A 103 -10.84 -16.14 -0.10
C PRO A 103 -9.56 -15.31 -0.34
N PHE A 104 -8.45 -16.00 -0.55
CA PHE A 104 -7.22 -15.41 -1.04
C PHE A 104 -6.88 -15.97 -2.41
N VAL A 105 -6.44 -15.11 -3.28
CA VAL A 105 -5.80 -15.48 -4.55
C VAL A 105 -4.29 -15.57 -4.32
N LEU A 106 -3.64 -16.58 -4.88
CA LEU A 106 -2.18 -16.74 -4.74
C LEU A 106 -1.45 -16.14 -5.94
N ALA A 107 -0.46 -15.30 -5.68
CA ALA A 107 0.41 -14.77 -6.72
C ALA A 107 1.17 -15.91 -7.42
N ALA A 108 1.26 -15.85 -8.75
CA ALA A 108 1.91 -16.90 -9.55
C ALA A 108 3.43 -16.94 -9.36
N ASN A 109 4.05 -15.78 -9.12
CA ASN A 109 5.48 -15.66 -8.83
C ASN A 109 5.70 -14.77 -7.60
N PRO A 110 5.60 -15.32 -6.39
CA PRO A 110 5.66 -14.56 -5.16
C PRO A 110 7.00 -13.86 -4.91
N GLN A 111 8.12 -14.47 -5.35
CA GLN A 111 9.44 -13.86 -5.20
C GLN A 111 9.58 -12.61 -6.09
N ALA A 112 9.12 -12.68 -7.34
CA ALA A 112 9.12 -11.52 -8.23
C ALA A 112 8.21 -10.41 -7.70
N VAL A 113 7.06 -10.76 -7.10
CA VAL A 113 6.18 -9.79 -6.42
C VAL A 113 6.92 -9.12 -5.27
N ALA A 114 7.52 -9.88 -4.36
CA ALA A 114 8.27 -9.33 -3.23
C ALA A 114 9.38 -8.37 -3.69
N GLN A 115 10.12 -8.74 -4.73
CA GLN A 115 11.18 -7.93 -5.30
C GLN A 115 10.64 -6.63 -5.93
N SER A 116 9.60 -6.72 -6.77
CA SER A 116 9.03 -5.55 -7.47
C SER A 116 8.37 -4.55 -6.53
N TYR A 117 7.85 -5.02 -5.39
CA TYR A 117 7.28 -4.20 -4.34
C TYR A 117 8.31 -3.74 -3.29
N GLY A 118 9.58 -4.08 -3.45
CA GLY A 118 10.66 -3.66 -2.55
C GLY A 118 10.56 -4.23 -1.14
N VAL A 119 10.02 -5.45 -0.99
CA VAL A 119 9.91 -6.10 0.31
C VAL A 119 11.29 -6.54 0.78
N THR A 120 11.80 -5.93 1.85
CA THR A 120 13.11 -6.24 2.44
C THR A 120 13.04 -7.16 3.65
N GLY A 121 11.86 -7.28 4.27
CA GLY A 121 11.61 -8.12 5.44
C GLY A 121 10.75 -9.35 5.11
N ASP A 122 10.40 -10.09 6.16
CA ASP A 122 9.57 -11.31 6.01
C ASP A 122 8.08 -11.03 5.79
N PHE A 123 7.62 -9.79 5.99
CA PHE A 123 6.21 -9.46 5.92
C PHE A 123 6.00 -8.05 5.38
N ALA A 124 5.07 -7.92 4.47
CA ALA A 124 4.53 -6.63 4.06
C ALA A 124 3.06 -6.77 3.66
N ILE A 125 2.29 -5.72 3.90
CA ILE A 125 0.93 -5.54 3.38
C ILE A 125 0.88 -4.27 2.54
N PHE A 126 0.20 -4.37 1.41
CA PHE A 126 -0.01 -3.30 0.45
C PHE A 126 -1.50 -3.15 0.22
N VAL A 127 -2.00 -1.93 0.33
CA VAL A 127 -3.36 -1.58 -0.08
C VAL A 127 -3.27 -0.82 -1.39
N ILE A 128 -3.93 -1.35 -2.41
CA ILE A 128 -3.91 -0.83 -3.77
C ILE A 128 -5.32 -0.32 -4.07
N GLY A 129 -5.42 0.93 -4.44
CA GLY A 129 -6.68 1.59 -4.76
C GLY A 129 -7.33 1.08 -6.06
N ARG A 130 -8.57 1.49 -6.29
CA ARG A 130 -9.33 1.15 -7.51
C ARG A 130 -8.67 1.66 -8.80
N ASP A 131 -7.86 2.69 -8.68
CA ASP A 131 -7.07 3.27 -9.78
C ASP A 131 -5.76 2.54 -10.06
N GLY A 132 -5.37 1.61 -9.18
CA GLY A 132 -4.12 0.85 -9.27
C GLY A 132 -2.94 1.52 -8.57
N ASN A 133 -3.17 2.57 -7.79
CA ASN A 133 -2.14 3.21 -6.99
C ASN A 133 -1.90 2.47 -5.67
N LEU A 134 -0.68 2.57 -5.16
CA LEU A 134 -0.33 2.13 -3.80
C LEU A 134 -0.78 3.20 -2.80
N ASP A 135 -1.88 2.93 -2.10
CA ASP A 135 -2.45 3.83 -1.10
C ASP A 135 -1.79 3.65 0.27
N GLU A 136 -1.31 2.44 0.57
CA GLU A 136 -0.63 2.15 1.84
C GLU A 136 0.39 1.02 1.68
N ILE A 137 1.51 1.15 2.39
CA ILE A 137 2.55 0.12 2.51
C ILE A 137 2.91 -0.01 3.99
N SER A 138 2.90 -1.23 4.51
CA SER A 138 3.28 -1.46 5.90
C SER A 138 4.01 -2.80 6.08
N ASP A 139 5.03 -2.82 6.91
CA ASP A 139 5.74 -4.02 7.40
C ASP A 139 5.09 -4.60 8.67
N ARG A 140 4.00 -3.98 9.13
CA ARG A 140 3.24 -4.35 10.31
C ARG A 140 1.84 -4.81 9.92
N VAL A 141 1.24 -5.59 10.83
CA VAL A 141 -0.17 -5.98 10.70
C VAL A 141 -1.04 -4.74 10.83
N LEU A 142 -1.90 -4.51 9.86
CA LEU A 142 -2.90 -3.45 9.86
C LEU A 142 -4.22 -3.98 10.42
N ALA A 143 -4.87 -3.18 11.25
CA ALA A 143 -6.26 -3.46 11.66
C ALA A 143 -7.17 -3.49 10.42
N GLY A 144 -8.13 -4.41 10.39
CA GLY A 144 -9.07 -4.53 9.27
C GLY A 144 -9.83 -3.23 8.99
N GLN A 145 -10.22 -2.49 10.05
CA GLN A 145 -10.85 -1.18 9.92
C GLN A 145 -9.92 -0.17 9.24
N ARG A 146 -8.62 -0.17 9.56
CA ARG A 146 -7.65 0.73 8.91
C ARG A 146 -7.55 0.46 7.42
N VAL A 147 -7.55 -0.82 7.01
CA VAL A 147 -7.54 -1.20 5.58
C VAL A 147 -8.80 -0.69 4.88
N LEU A 148 -9.97 -0.86 5.50
CA LEU A 148 -11.23 -0.34 4.98
C LEU A 148 -11.23 1.18 4.86
N ASP A 149 -10.73 1.90 5.87
CA ASP A 149 -10.63 3.36 5.87
C ASP A 149 -9.72 3.86 4.73
N ILE A 150 -8.60 3.18 4.47
CA ILE A 150 -7.70 3.52 3.36
C ILE A 150 -8.43 3.37 2.03
N ILE A 151 -9.12 2.24 1.81
CA ILE A 151 -9.88 1.99 0.58
C ILE A 151 -10.96 3.05 0.36
N ASN A 152 -11.71 3.40 1.40
CA ASN A 152 -12.80 4.38 1.34
C ASN A 152 -12.32 5.83 1.22
N ASN A 153 -11.11 6.13 1.71
CA ASN A 153 -10.50 7.44 1.62
C ASN A 153 -9.58 7.59 0.40
N SER A 154 -9.49 6.60 -0.48
CA SER A 154 -8.74 6.72 -1.73
C SER A 154 -9.32 7.85 -2.60
N PHE A 155 -8.47 8.46 -3.42
CA PHE A 155 -8.87 9.57 -4.29
C PHE A 155 -10.07 9.23 -5.19
N VAL A 156 -10.13 8.01 -5.69
CA VAL A 156 -11.23 7.55 -6.55
C VAL A 156 -12.53 7.42 -5.75
N ALA A 157 -12.47 6.83 -4.55
CA ALA A 157 -13.65 6.69 -3.70
C ALA A 157 -14.23 8.07 -3.33
N GLN A 158 -13.39 9.03 -2.98
CA GLN A 158 -13.82 10.40 -2.68
C GLN A 158 -14.42 11.12 -3.90
N ARG A 159 -13.88 10.88 -5.09
CA ARG A 159 -14.41 11.45 -6.33
C ARG A 159 -15.78 10.85 -6.68
N ASP A 160 -15.94 9.55 -6.52
CA ASP A 160 -17.19 8.86 -6.83
C ASP A 160 -18.30 9.26 -5.85
N ASN A 161 -18.00 9.42 -4.56
CA ASN A 161 -18.94 9.94 -3.57
C ASN A 161 -19.42 11.36 -3.89
N ARG A 162 -18.51 12.25 -4.32
CA ARG A 162 -18.88 13.64 -4.72
C ARG A 162 -19.75 13.74 -5.99
N ARG A 163 -19.78 12.70 -6.82
CA ARG A 163 -20.64 12.64 -8.00
C ARG A 163 -22.02 12.06 -7.70
N ALA A 164 -22.17 11.39 -6.56
CA ALA A 164 -23.43 10.79 -6.14
C ALA A 164 -24.29 11.76 -5.28
N GLU A 165 -23.71 12.87 -4.81
CA GLU A 165 -24.38 13.99 -4.16
C GLU A 165 -24.89 15.02 -5.20
#